data_55e554d44f27e774d32840797b58b166
#
_entry.id   55e554d44f27e774d32840797b58b166
#
_cell.length_a   1.000
_cell.length_b   1.000
_cell.length_c   1.000
_cell.angle_alpha   90.00
_cell.angle_beta   90.00
_cell.angle_gamma   90.00
#
_symmetry.space_group_name_H-M   'P 1'
#
loop_
_entity.id
_entity.type
_entity.pdbx_description
1 polymer ?
#
loop_
_entity_poly.entity_id
_entity_poly.type
_entity_poly.pdbx_seq_one_letter_code
_entity_poly.pdbx_strand_id
1 'polypeptide(L)'
;MILNCAIIDEDPEALQLLEQYIEKTPTLHLIGAYKSAIDAVDGIHHNHLDILFLAIHMQQISGLEFAKVVPKNVKIVFTTAFKEYAIEAYKVNAFDYLLKPITYDDFMGSCQKVFERYMQDDNYNPIKRDGFLVVKRDYKCVRIPIDDILFVDCSNSNDEPFIL
;
A
#
# COMPACT_ATOMS: atom_id res chain seq x y z
N MET A 1 -8.07 -6.13 -7.63
CA MET A 1 -6.96 -5.13 -7.65
C MET A 1 -6.08 -5.34 -6.43
N ILE A 2 -4.78 -5.38 -6.61
CA ILE A 2 -3.81 -5.38 -5.51
C ILE A 2 -3.00 -4.10 -5.61
N LEU A 3 -2.84 -3.41 -4.49
CA LEU A 3 -2.01 -2.21 -4.39
C LEU A 3 -0.67 -2.55 -3.74
N ASN A 4 0.40 -2.10 -4.36
CA ASN A 4 1.74 -2.21 -3.79
C ASN A 4 1.92 -1.14 -2.73
N CYS A 5 2.34 -1.53 -1.54
CA CYS A 5 2.55 -0.61 -0.44
C CYS A 5 3.95 -0.73 0.16
N ALA A 6 4.42 0.36 0.74
CA ALA A 6 5.65 0.40 1.51
C ALA A 6 5.41 1.11 2.85
N ILE A 7 6.27 0.84 3.81
CA ILE A 7 6.24 1.46 5.14
C ILE A 7 7.60 2.11 5.41
N ILE A 8 7.57 3.32 5.95
CA ILE A 8 8.76 3.98 6.48
C ILE A 8 8.46 4.47 7.90
N ASP A 9 9.11 3.90 8.90
CA ASP A 9 9.01 4.29 10.29
C ASP A 9 10.28 3.88 11.06
N GLU A 10 10.82 4.75 11.88
CA GLU A 10 12.00 4.43 12.71
C GLU A 10 11.67 3.50 13.87
N ASP A 11 10.40 3.46 14.28
CA ASP A 11 9.92 2.62 15.36
C ASP A 11 9.69 1.17 14.87
N PRO A 12 10.47 0.19 15.35
CA PRO A 12 10.31 -1.21 14.97
C PRO A 12 8.93 -1.78 15.30
N GLU A 13 8.31 -1.32 16.38
CA GLU A 13 6.98 -1.79 16.79
C GLU A 13 5.91 -1.30 15.81
N ALA A 14 6.02 -0.05 15.36
CA ALA A 14 5.12 0.49 14.34
C ALA A 14 5.29 -0.24 12.98
N LEU A 15 6.53 -0.53 12.57
CA LEU A 15 6.80 -1.33 11.37
C LEU A 15 6.12 -2.69 11.47
N GLN A 16 6.39 -3.42 12.55
CA GLN A 16 5.84 -4.77 12.76
C GLN A 16 4.30 -4.76 12.78
N LEU A 17 3.70 -3.77 13.43
CA LEU A 17 2.24 -3.62 13.49
C LEU A 17 1.64 -3.44 12.09
N LEU A 18 2.19 -2.53 11.29
CA LEU A 18 1.70 -2.27 9.94
C LEU A 18 1.95 -3.45 9.00
N GLU A 19 3.09 -4.14 9.11
CA GLU A 19 3.36 -5.39 8.39
C GLU A 19 2.28 -6.43 8.67
N GLN A 20 1.93 -6.66 9.94
CA GLN A 20 0.86 -7.60 10.32
C GLN A 20 -0.51 -7.19 9.76
N TYR A 21 -0.80 -5.89 9.72
CA TYR A 21 -2.05 -5.39 9.14
C TYR A 21 -2.10 -5.61 7.63
N ILE A 22 -0.98 -5.38 6.95
CA ILE A 22 -0.87 -5.60 5.50
C ILE A 22 -1.01 -7.09 5.19
N GLU A 23 -0.36 -7.98 5.95
CA GLU A 23 -0.48 -9.44 5.77
C GLU A 23 -1.93 -9.94 5.88
N LYS A 24 -2.72 -9.31 6.76
CA LYS A 24 -4.15 -9.63 6.93
C LYS A 24 -5.04 -9.04 5.83
N THR A 25 -4.49 -8.18 4.97
CA THR A 25 -5.25 -7.44 3.95
C THR A 25 -4.88 -7.94 2.56
N PRO A 26 -5.65 -8.88 1.97
CA PRO A 26 -5.30 -9.55 0.71
C PRO A 26 -5.15 -8.63 -0.51
N THR A 27 -5.69 -7.43 -0.41
CA THR A 27 -5.67 -6.42 -1.46
C THR A 27 -4.42 -5.53 -1.40
N LEU A 28 -3.54 -5.76 -0.43
CA LEU A 28 -2.26 -5.07 -0.30
C LEU A 28 -1.09 -6.03 -0.50
N HIS A 29 -0.04 -5.50 -1.12
CA HIS A 29 1.23 -6.20 -1.25
C HIS A 29 2.35 -5.31 -0.73
N LEU A 30 3.01 -5.77 0.33
CA LEU A 30 4.16 -5.08 0.90
C LEU A 30 5.39 -5.29 0.02
N ILE A 31 5.92 -4.20 -0.54
CA ILE A 31 7.15 -4.23 -1.35
C ILE A 31 8.39 -3.82 -0.55
N GLY A 32 8.21 -3.20 0.61
CA GLY A 32 9.32 -2.86 1.49
C GLY A 32 8.87 -2.22 2.80
N ALA A 33 9.64 -2.49 3.85
CA ALA A 33 9.53 -1.84 5.15
C ALA A 33 10.90 -1.28 5.52
N TYR A 34 10.97 0.01 5.75
CA TYR A 34 12.23 0.74 5.91
C TYR A 34 12.24 1.50 7.24
N LYS A 35 13.41 1.51 7.90
CA LYS A 35 13.62 2.26 9.15
C LYS A 35 13.99 3.71 8.91
N SER A 36 14.32 4.08 7.69
CA SER A 36 14.63 5.48 7.34
C SER A 36 14.15 5.80 5.93
N ALA A 37 13.93 7.09 5.68
CA ALA A 37 13.60 7.59 4.34
C ALA A 37 14.74 7.36 3.33
N ILE A 38 15.99 7.41 3.79
CA ILE A 38 17.17 7.21 2.93
C ILE A 38 17.19 5.78 2.40
N ASP A 39 16.96 4.79 3.27
CA ASP A 39 16.95 3.37 2.87
C ASP A 39 15.80 3.06 1.91
N ALA A 40 14.74 3.84 1.94
CA ALA A 40 13.55 3.65 1.11
C ALA A 40 13.70 4.20 -0.32
N VAL A 41 14.62 5.14 -0.56
CA VAL A 41 14.72 5.87 -1.85
C VAL A 41 14.81 4.92 -3.03
N ASP A 42 15.73 3.98 -3.00
CA ASP A 42 15.93 3.03 -4.11
C ASP A 42 14.73 2.10 -4.31
N GLY A 43 14.16 1.60 -3.20
CA GLY A 43 12.99 0.72 -3.24
C GLY A 43 11.74 1.40 -3.80
N ILE A 44 11.55 2.68 -3.49
CA ILE A 44 10.39 3.45 -3.95
C ILE A 44 10.50 3.82 -5.44
N HIS A 45 11.70 4.16 -5.91
CA HIS A 45 11.89 4.58 -7.29
C HIS A 45 11.88 3.42 -8.29
N HIS A 46 12.32 2.23 -7.90
CA HIS A 46 12.42 1.08 -8.82
C HIS A 46 11.17 0.19 -8.83
N ASN A 47 10.29 0.32 -7.84
CA ASN A 47 9.08 -0.48 -7.75
C ASN A 47 7.83 0.39 -7.96
N HIS A 48 6.82 -0.18 -8.60
CA HIS A 48 5.52 0.46 -8.71
C HIS A 48 4.86 0.54 -7.33
N LEU A 49 4.97 1.69 -6.68
CA LEU A 49 4.37 1.96 -5.38
C LEU A 49 3.04 2.66 -5.56
N ASP A 50 2.02 2.17 -4.87
CA ASP A 50 0.68 2.78 -4.86
C ASP A 50 0.40 3.51 -3.55
N ILE A 51 0.77 2.90 -2.40
CA ILE A 51 0.55 3.45 -1.07
C ILE A 51 1.87 3.51 -0.31
N LEU A 52 2.12 4.65 0.31
CA LEU A 52 3.23 4.82 1.24
C LEU A 52 2.68 5.17 2.64
N PHE A 53 2.88 4.27 3.60
CA PHE A 53 2.69 4.57 5.02
C PHE A 53 3.97 5.22 5.53
N LEU A 54 3.90 6.49 5.94
CA LEU A 54 5.07 7.32 6.20
C LEU A 54 4.98 7.98 7.57
N ALA A 55 5.90 7.64 8.46
CA ALA A 55 6.03 8.32 9.73
C ALA A 55 6.44 9.78 9.53
N ILE A 56 5.81 10.71 10.27
CA ILE A 56 6.20 12.12 10.22
C ILE A 56 7.53 12.35 10.93
N HIS A 57 7.67 11.81 12.15
CA HIS A 57 8.88 11.98 12.95
C HIS A 57 9.91 10.92 12.57
N MET A 58 11.01 11.37 12.02
CA MET A 58 12.21 10.58 11.71
C MET A 58 13.44 11.46 11.92
N GLN A 59 14.58 10.87 12.33
CA GLN A 59 15.75 11.61 12.80
C GLN A 59 16.48 12.39 11.70
N GLN A 60 16.65 11.81 10.51
CA GLN A 60 17.50 12.37 9.45
C GLN A 60 16.72 13.34 8.56
N ILE A 61 15.53 12.96 8.16
CA ILE A 61 14.62 13.74 7.33
C ILE A 61 13.19 13.49 7.80
N SER A 62 12.41 14.53 8.00
CA SER A 62 11.01 14.34 8.39
C SER A 62 10.18 13.72 7.27
N GLY A 63 9.12 12.98 7.63
CA GLY A 63 8.20 12.44 6.64
C GLY A 63 7.55 13.51 5.77
N LEU A 64 7.31 14.71 6.34
CA LEU A 64 6.75 15.84 5.59
C LEU A 64 7.72 16.35 4.50
N GLU A 65 9.01 16.37 4.78
CA GLU A 65 10.02 16.74 3.79
C GLU A 65 10.19 15.64 2.74
N PHE A 66 10.24 14.39 3.17
CA PHE A 66 10.34 13.25 2.25
C PHE A 66 9.13 13.16 1.31
N ALA A 67 7.93 13.47 1.77
CA ALA A 67 6.72 13.50 0.95
C ALA A 67 6.82 14.40 -0.28
N LYS A 68 7.64 15.46 -0.23
CA LYS A 68 7.83 16.38 -1.36
C LYS A 68 8.56 15.76 -2.54
N VAL A 69 9.34 14.71 -2.31
CA VAL A 69 10.11 14.00 -3.36
C VAL A 69 9.46 12.68 -3.78
N VAL A 70 8.43 12.24 -3.09
CA VAL A 70 7.65 11.06 -3.46
C VAL A 70 6.85 11.34 -4.75
N PRO A 71 6.79 10.40 -5.70
CA PRO A 71 6.01 10.57 -6.93
C PRO A 71 4.54 10.90 -6.64
N LYS A 72 3.95 11.83 -7.41
CA LYS A 72 2.58 12.34 -7.17
C LYS A 72 1.46 11.30 -7.32
N ASN A 73 1.73 10.23 -8.04
CA ASN A 73 0.79 9.11 -8.18
C ASN A 73 0.70 8.25 -6.92
N VAL A 74 1.71 8.27 -6.05
CA VAL A 74 1.73 7.52 -4.79
C VAL A 74 0.81 8.20 -3.78
N LYS A 75 -0.07 7.42 -3.14
CA LYS A 75 -0.94 7.91 -2.07
C LYS A 75 -0.21 7.81 -0.74
N ILE A 76 0.10 8.95 -0.15
CA ILE A 76 0.82 9.02 1.13
C ILE A 76 -0.19 9.02 2.27
N VAL A 77 -0.07 8.03 3.16
CA VAL A 77 -0.80 7.94 4.41
C VAL A 77 0.20 8.20 5.54
N PHE A 78 0.11 9.34 6.17
CA PHE A 78 1.00 9.67 7.28
C PHE A 78 0.63 8.93 8.55
N THR A 79 1.66 8.56 9.33
CA THR A 79 1.50 8.00 10.66
C THR A 79 2.23 8.85 11.69
N THR A 80 1.60 9.15 12.81
CA THR A 80 2.21 9.96 13.88
C THR A 80 1.47 9.80 15.20
N ALA A 81 2.17 10.07 16.31
CA ALA A 81 1.56 10.16 17.63
C ALA A 81 0.93 11.56 17.93
N PHE A 82 1.12 12.54 17.03
CA PHE A 82 0.78 13.93 17.30
C PHE A 82 -0.28 14.47 16.34
N LYS A 83 -1.39 14.97 16.90
CA LYS A 83 -2.54 15.49 16.12
C LYS A 83 -2.23 16.81 15.40
N GLU A 84 -1.31 17.61 15.91
CA GLU A 84 -0.96 18.95 15.41
C GLU A 84 -0.40 18.95 14.00
N TYR A 85 0.15 17.83 13.53
CA TYR A 85 0.71 17.72 12.18
C TYR A 85 -0.31 17.49 11.07
N ALA A 86 -1.58 17.32 11.39
CA ALA A 86 -2.63 17.10 10.39
C ALA A 86 -2.72 18.24 9.36
N ILE A 87 -2.55 19.50 9.78
CA ILE A 87 -2.59 20.68 8.91
C ILE A 87 -1.37 20.70 7.98
N GLU A 88 -0.19 20.35 8.50
CA GLU A 88 1.05 20.30 7.70
C GLU A 88 1.03 19.14 6.70
N ALA A 89 0.50 17.99 7.10
CA ALA A 89 0.26 16.85 6.22
C ALA A 89 -0.64 17.22 5.04
N TYR A 90 -1.70 17.99 5.29
CA TYR A 90 -2.58 18.48 4.23
C TYR A 90 -1.84 19.36 3.20
N LYS A 91 -0.89 20.21 3.65
CA LYS A 91 -0.12 21.08 2.75
C LYS A 91 0.80 20.32 1.77
N VAL A 92 1.20 19.10 2.12
CA VAL A 92 2.04 18.24 1.26
C VAL A 92 1.22 17.18 0.51
N ASN A 93 -0.09 17.41 0.34
CA ASN A 93 -1.02 16.52 -0.35
C ASN A 93 -1.09 15.10 0.24
N ALA A 94 -1.05 14.99 1.57
CA ALA A 94 -1.37 13.74 2.23
C ALA A 94 -2.70 13.19 1.74
N PHE A 95 -2.75 11.91 1.46
CA PHE A 95 -4.00 11.25 1.11
C PHE A 95 -4.84 11.00 2.36
N ASP A 96 -4.20 10.54 3.43
CA ASP A 96 -4.82 10.31 4.73
C ASP A 96 -3.79 10.46 5.86
N TYR A 97 -4.27 10.38 7.10
CA TYR A 97 -3.51 10.61 8.30
C TYR A 97 -3.97 9.65 9.41
N LEU A 98 -3.07 8.84 9.92
CA LEU A 98 -3.32 7.86 10.97
C LEU A 98 -2.62 8.27 12.27
N LEU A 99 -3.39 8.40 13.33
CA LEU A 99 -2.87 8.71 14.66
C LEU A 99 -2.48 7.42 15.39
N LYS A 100 -1.24 7.36 15.91
CA LYS A 100 -0.79 6.26 16.77
C LYS A 100 -1.45 6.35 18.16
N PRO A 101 -1.85 5.24 18.77
CA PRO A 101 -1.73 3.87 18.30
C PRO A 101 -2.73 3.57 17.18
N ILE A 102 -2.24 3.04 16.05
CA ILE A 102 -3.07 2.76 14.88
C ILE A 102 -3.87 1.49 15.12
N THR A 103 -5.19 1.58 15.05
CA THR A 103 -6.07 0.41 15.09
C THR A 103 -6.17 -0.22 13.70
N TYR A 104 -6.55 -1.51 13.65
CA TYR A 104 -6.78 -2.17 12.36
C TYR A 104 -7.95 -1.53 11.59
N ASP A 105 -8.98 -1.06 12.30
CA ASP A 105 -10.13 -0.38 11.68
C ASP A 105 -9.73 0.95 11.04
N ASP A 106 -8.90 1.76 11.71
CA ASP A 106 -8.38 3.01 11.13
C ASP A 106 -7.52 2.75 9.91
N PHE A 107 -6.63 1.74 10.00
CA PHE A 107 -5.80 1.29 8.88
C PHE A 107 -6.65 0.86 7.69
N MET A 108 -7.65 0.00 7.90
CA MET A 108 -8.56 -0.47 6.85
C MET A 108 -9.39 0.66 6.26
N GLY A 109 -9.87 1.59 7.08
CA GLY A 109 -10.59 2.77 6.61
C GLY A 109 -9.75 3.63 5.66
N SER A 110 -8.48 3.82 5.96
CA SER A 110 -7.53 4.52 5.08
C SER A 110 -7.28 3.75 3.78
N CYS A 111 -7.03 2.45 3.88
CA CYS A 111 -6.84 1.59 2.70
C CYS A 111 -8.05 1.61 1.77
N GLN A 112 -9.26 1.55 2.31
CA GLN A 112 -10.49 1.60 1.52
C GLN A 112 -10.62 2.90 0.73
N LYS A 113 -10.33 4.05 1.35
CA LYS A 113 -10.32 5.35 0.65
C LYS A 113 -9.33 5.36 -0.52
N VAL A 114 -8.14 4.78 -0.34
CA VAL A 114 -7.15 4.67 -1.41
C VAL A 114 -7.66 3.78 -2.53
N PHE A 115 -8.27 2.64 -2.21
CA PHE A 115 -8.89 1.73 -3.18
C PHE A 115 -9.94 2.45 -4.02
N GLU A 116 -10.89 3.11 -3.37
CA GLU A 116 -11.95 3.85 -4.03
C GLU A 116 -11.39 4.91 -4.98
N ARG A 117 -10.31 5.58 -4.58
CA ARG A 117 -9.62 6.57 -5.44
C ARG A 117 -9.02 5.95 -6.68
N TYR A 118 -8.37 4.79 -6.56
CA TYR A 118 -7.82 4.08 -7.71
C TYR A 118 -8.89 3.48 -8.62
N MET A 119 -10.01 3.03 -8.06
CA MET A 119 -11.15 2.53 -8.85
C MET A 119 -11.83 3.62 -9.67
N GLN A 120 -11.78 4.88 -9.24
CA GLN A 120 -12.32 6.04 -9.95
C GLN A 120 -11.36 6.59 -11.01
N ASP A 121 -10.09 6.16 -11.01
CA ASP A 121 -9.11 6.59 -12.00
C ASP A 121 -9.23 5.72 -13.25
N ASP A 122 -9.83 6.28 -14.32
CA ASP A 122 -10.00 5.60 -15.62
C ASP A 122 -8.68 5.16 -16.27
N ASN A 123 -7.55 5.71 -15.82
CA ASN A 123 -6.21 5.32 -16.27
C ASN A 123 -5.62 4.17 -15.47
N TYR A 124 -6.27 3.73 -14.39
CA TYR A 124 -5.79 2.61 -13.61
C TYR A 124 -6.00 1.31 -14.39
N ASN A 125 -4.91 0.70 -14.85
CA ASN A 125 -4.94 -0.61 -15.50
C ASN A 125 -4.19 -1.63 -14.62
N PRO A 126 -4.92 -2.42 -13.82
CA PRO A 126 -4.31 -3.39 -12.91
C PRO A 126 -3.52 -4.49 -13.64
N ILE A 127 -3.90 -4.79 -14.89
CA ILE A 127 -3.28 -5.86 -15.68
C ILE A 127 -1.89 -5.47 -16.19
N LYS A 128 -1.63 -4.18 -16.40
CA LYS A 128 -0.34 -3.71 -16.95
C LYS A 128 0.76 -3.56 -15.91
N ARG A 129 0.45 -3.60 -14.59
CA ARG A 129 1.43 -3.20 -13.59
C ARG A 129 2.39 -4.29 -13.15
N ASP A 130 1.98 -5.54 -13.00
CA ASP A 130 2.83 -6.55 -12.35
C ASP A 130 2.95 -7.91 -13.03
N GLY A 131 2.27 -8.15 -14.13
CA GLY A 131 2.31 -9.47 -14.78
C GLY A 131 1.82 -10.63 -13.90
N PHE A 132 0.96 -10.35 -12.91
CA PHE A 132 0.39 -11.37 -12.02
C PHE A 132 -1.14 -11.30 -12.00
N LEU A 133 -1.78 -12.47 -11.98
CA LEU A 133 -3.17 -12.65 -11.60
C LEU A 133 -3.24 -13.07 -10.14
N VAL A 134 -4.20 -12.52 -9.39
CA VAL A 134 -4.45 -12.95 -8.03
C VAL A 134 -5.69 -13.79 -7.98
N VAL A 135 -5.55 -15.01 -7.49
CA VAL A 135 -6.62 -15.96 -7.34
C VAL A 135 -6.81 -16.26 -5.86
N LYS A 136 -8.06 -16.20 -5.40
CA LYS A 136 -8.41 -16.62 -4.04
C LYS A 136 -8.67 -18.13 -4.07
N ARG A 137 -7.88 -18.86 -3.31
CA ARG A 137 -8.04 -20.31 -3.13
C ARG A 137 -7.95 -20.65 -1.65
N ASP A 138 -8.92 -21.39 -1.13
CA ASP A 138 -8.92 -21.91 0.25
C ASP A 138 -8.62 -20.83 1.32
N TYR A 139 -9.29 -19.67 1.23
CA TYR A 139 -9.07 -18.51 2.10
C TYR A 139 -7.67 -17.86 2.01
N LYS A 140 -6.87 -18.22 1.00
CA LYS A 140 -5.57 -17.62 0.70
C LYS A 140 -5.61 -16.96 -0.67
N CYS A 141 -4.94 -15.80 -0.77
CA CYS A 141 -4.68 -15.18 -2.07
C CYS A 141 -3.36 -15.72 -2.61
N VAL A 142 -3.40 -16.27 -3.82
CA VAL A 142 -2.23 -16.78 -4.52
C VAL A 142 -1.95 -15.87 -5.71
N ARG A 143 -0.71 -15.45 -5.88
CA ARG A 143 -0.23 -14.73 -7.05
C ARG A 143 0.23 -15.72 -8.10
N ILE A 144 -0.28 -15.55 -9.31
CA ILE A 144 0.10 -16.37 -10.47
C ILE A 144 0.68 -15.41 -11.51
N PRO A 145 1.94 -15.59 -11.93
CA PRO A 145 2.51 -14.82 -13.03
C PRO A 145 1.63 -14.97 -14.27
N ILE A 146 1.39 -13.89 -15.01
CA ILE A 146 0.55 -13.95 -16.23
C ILE A 146 1.15 -14.92 -17.26
N ASP A 147 2.47 -15.01 -17.32
CA ASP A 147 3.19 -15.91 -18.21
C ASP A 147 2.97 -17.41 -17.88
N ASP A 148 2.56 -17.71 -16.66
CA ASP A 148 2.24 -19.08 -16.20
C ASP A 148 0.76 -19.44 -16.40
N ILE A 149 -0.06 -18.50 -16.90
CA ILE A 149 -1.48 -18.72 -17.11
C ILE A 149 -1.72 -19.19 -18.52
N LEU A 150 -2.20 -20.44 -18.66
CA LEU A 150 -2.54 -21.01 -19.97
C LEU A 150 -3.89 -20.53 -20.49
N PHE A 151 -4.88 -20.48 -19.62
CA PHE A 151 -6.19 -19.88 -19.90
C PHE A 151 -6.98 -19.63 -18.62
N VAL A 152 -7.98 -18.73 -18.69
CA VAL A 152 -8.93 -18.47 -17.62
C VAL A 152 -10.32 -18.74 -18.16
N ASP A 153 -11.03 -19.69 -17.56
CA ASP A 153 -12.43 -19.95 -17.87
C ASP A 153 -13.34 -19.14 -16.93
N CYS A 154 -14.19 -18.30 -17.51
CA CYS A 154 -15.17 -17.48 -16.80
C CYS A 154 -16.57 -18.08 -16.98
N SER A 155 -16.77 -19.35 -16.67
CA SER A 155 -18.10 -19.93 -16.68
C SER A 155 -18.97 -19.34 -15.55
N ASN A 156 -20.16 -18.93 -15.93
CA ASN A 156 -21.13 -18.14 -15.13
C ASN A 156 -21.92 -18.98 -14.13
N SER A 157 -21.28 -19.84 -13.36
CA SER A 157 -21.86 -20.60 -12.26
C SER A 157 -21.03 -20.37 -10.99
N ASN A 158 -21.68 -20.41 -9.86
CA ASN A 158 -21.11 -20.18 -8.50
C ASN A 158 -19.87 -21.02 -8.17
N ASP A 159 -19.20 -21.58 -9.14
CA ASP A 159 -18.01 -22.38 -9.01
C ASP A 159 -16.77 -21.52 -9.21
N GLU A 160 -15.81 -21.70 -8.34
CA GLU A 160 -14.52 -21.01 -8.35
C GLU A 160 -13.80 -21.23 -9.69
N PRO A 161 -13.10 -20.23 -10.24
CA PRO A 161 -12.36 -20.41 -11.48
C PRO A 161 -11.27 -21.48 -11.30
N PHE A 162 -11.30 -22.50 -12.14
CA PHE A 162 -10.24 -23.49 -12.20
C PHE A 162 -9.13 -23.00 -13.13
N ILE A 163 -7.89 -23.02 -12.63
CA ILE A 163 -6.69 -22.80 -13.42
C ILE A 163 -6.08 -24.18 -13.71
N LEU A 164 -5.87 -24.47 -14.95
CA LEU A 164 -5.15 -25.66 -15.42
C LEU A 164 -3.77 -25.26 -15.90
#